data_e6b1a8e5932fbce77338721e013d96ed
#
_entry.id   e6b1a8e5932fbce77338721e013d96ed
#
_cell.length_a   1.000
_cell.length_b   1.000
_cell.length_c   1.000
_cell.angle_alpha   90.00
_cell.angle_beta   90.00
_cell.angle_gamma   90.00
#
_symmetry.space_group_name_H-M   'P 1'
#
loop_
_entity.id
_entity.type
_entity.pdbx_description
1 polymer ?
#
loop_
_entity_poly.entity_id
_entity_poly.type
_entity_poly.pdbx_seq_one_letter_code
_entity_poly.pdbx_strand_id
1 'polypeptide(L)'
;MAARVLDGDRRALARLLTLIEDGESEGQEALAALFPEAGSAHVVGFTGATGAGKSTLLNHVARTFRARGVEIAVVAVDPTSPLSGGALLGDRI
;
A
#
# COMPACT_ATOMS: atom_id res chain seq x y z
N MET A 1 4.32 17.66 1.90
CA MET A 1 4.29 16.21 1.57
C MET A 1 2.90 15.60 1.69
N ALA A 2 2.22 15.84 2.79
CA ALA A 2 0.87 15.27 2.96
C ALA A 2 -0.09 15.69 1.84
N ALA A 3 -0.06 16.95 1.43
CA ALA A 3 -0.93 17.44 0.37
C ALA A 3 -0.69 16.72 -0.95
N ARG A 4 0.55 16.41 -1.27
CA ARG A 4 0.88 15.67 -2.49
C ARG A 4 0.38 14.24 -2.44
N VAL A 5 0.46 13.61 -1.28
CA VAL A 5 -0.06 12.26 -1.10
C VAL A 5 -1.57 12.25 -1.32
N LEU A 6 -2.26 13.23 -0.74
CA LEU A 6 -3.71 13.35 -0.92
C LEU A 6 -4.10 13.63 -2.37
N ASP A 7 -3.23 14.29 -3.11
CA ASP A 7 -3.45 14.56 -4.54
C ASP A 7 -3.17 13.34 -5.43
N GLY A 8 -2.72 12.24 -4.87
CA GLY A 8 -2.45 11.03 -5.62
C GLY A 8 -1.04 10.96 -6.20
N ASP A 9 -0.12 11.76 -5.71
CA ASP A 9 1.27 11.72 -6.16
C ASP A 9 1.96 10.47 -5.62
N ARG A 10 2.23 9.53 -6.50
CA ARG A 10 2.85 8.25 -6.11
C ARG A 10 4.26 8.40 -5.58
N ARG A 11 5.03 9.34 -6.12
CA ARG A 11 6.39 9.59 -5.64
C ARG A 11 6.36 10.11 -4.22
N ALA A 12 5.43 11.00 -3.94
CA ALA A 12 5.26 11.52 -2.59
C ALA A 12 4.87 10.41 -1.62
N LEU A 13 3.98 9.53 -2.03
CA LEU A 13 3.60 8.39 -1.21
C LEU A 13 4.78 7.46 -0.94
N ALA A 14 5.53 7.11 -1.97
CA ALA A 14 6.67 6.23 -1.81
C ALA A 14 7.73 6.84 -0.89
N ARG A 15 7.99 8.13 -1.05
CA ARG A 15 8.93 8.83 -0.18
C ARG A 15 8.43 8.88 1.27
N LEU A 16 7.15 9.13 1.45
CA LEU A 16 6.56 9.15 2.79
C LEU A 16 6.71 7.79 3.48
N LEU A 17 6.42 6.72 2.76
CA LEU A 17 6.56 5.38 3.32
C LEU A 17 7.99 5.08 3.75
N THR A 18 8.95 5.50 2.94
CA THR A 18 10.37 5.36 3.28
C THR A 18 10.72 6.16 4.53
N LEU A 19 10.25 7.39 4.62
CA LEU A 19 10.53 8.24 5.78
C LEU A 19 9.92 7.67 7.06
N ILE A 20 8.73 7.11 6.97
CA ILE A 20 8.08 6.47 8.11
C ILE A 20 8.87 5.23 8.53
N GLU A 21 9.26 4.41 7.58
CA GLU A 21 10.01 3.19 7.86
C GLU A 21 11.35 3.50 8.51
N ASP A 22 12.00 4.57 8.09
CA ASP A 22 13.29 5.01 8.63
C ASP A 22 13.16 5.77 9.95
N GLY A 23 11.95 6.01 10.41
CA GLY A 23 11.72 6.71 11.67
C GLY A 23 12.01 8.21 11.62
N GLU A 24 12.01 8.79 10.42
CA GLU A 24 12.28 10.21 10.27
C GLU A 24 11.13 11.07 10.78
N SER A 25 11.48 12.18 11.43
CA SER A 25 10.46 13.07 12.00
C SER A 25 9.54 13.67 10.92
N GLU A 26 10.09 13.95 9.76
CA GLU A 26 9.30 14.46 8.63
C GLU A 26 8.20 13.47 8.23
N GLY A 27 8.52 12.17 8.25
CA GLY A 27 7.54 11.13 7.99
C GLY A 27 6.44 11.09 9.04
N GLN A 28 6.81 11.23 10.30
CA GLN A 28 5.83 11.23 11.39
C GLN A 28 4.92 12.44 11.32
N GLU A 29 5.46 13.60 10.99
CA GLU A 29 4.67 14.81 10.84
C GLU A 29 3.66 14.68 9.69
N ALA A 30 4.10 14.16 8.56
CA ALA A 30 3.22 13.96 7.42
C ALA A 30 2.14 12.92 7.74
N LEU A 31 2.50 11.86 8.44
CA LEU A 31 1.53 10.84 8.85
C LEU A 31 0.46 11.44 9.76
N ALA A 32 0.87 12.26 10.72
CA ALA A 32 -0.07 12.93 11.60
C ALA A 32 -1.02 13.84 10.84
N ALA A 33 -0.51 14.52 9.81
CA ALA A 33 -1.34 15.38 8.97
C ALA A 33 -2.33 14.59 8.11
N LEU A 34 -1.97 13.36 7.73
CA LEU A 34 -2.84 12.50 6.93
C LEU A 34 -3.86 11.75 7.76
N PHE A 35 -3.61 11.58 9.03
CA PHE A 35 -4.47 10.76 9.88
C PHE A 35 -5.95 11.18 9.86
N PRO A 36 -6.28 12.49 9.94
CA PRO A 36 -7.68 12.90 9.85
C PRO A 36 -8.35 12.58 8.52
N GLU A 37 -7.54 12.38 7.48
CA GLU A 37 -8.02 12.05 6.15
C GLU A 37 -8.14 10.54 5.94
N ALA A 38 -7.83 9.76 6.96
CA ALA A 38 -7.95 8.30 6.87
C ALA A 38 -9.39 7.95 6.57
N GLY A 39 -9.55 7.15 5.54
CA GLY A 39 -10.87 6.82 5.04
C GLY A 39 -11.49 5.63 5.72
N SER A 40 -12.52 5.15 5.09
CA SER A 40 -13.29 3.99 5.54
C SER A 40 -12.96 2.75 4.72
N ALA A 41 -11.74 2.65 4.22
CA ALA A 41 -11.34 1.52 3.41
C ALA A 41 -11.50 0.22 4.19
N HIS A 42 -12.01 -0.79 3.52
CA HIS A 42 -12.09 -2.13 4.09
C HIS A 42 -10.73 -2.78 3.96
N VAL A 43 -10.12 -3.12 5.06
CA VAL A 43 -8.79 -3.72 5.09
C VAL A 43 -8.92 -5.23 5.22
N VAL A 44 -8.35 -5.96 4.28
CA VAL A 44 -8.39 -7.42 4.28
C VAL A 44 -6.96 -7.94 4.35
N GLY A 45 -6.68 -8.79 5.32
CA GLY A 45 -5.39 -9.42 5.47
C GLY A 45 -5.37 -10.79 4.80
N PHE A 46 -4.32 -11.04 4.02
CA PHE A 46 -4.08 -12.33 3.43
C PHE A 46 -2.85 -12.93 4.07
N THR A 47 -3.00 -14.10 4.67
CA THR A 47 -1.89 -14.81 5.29
C THR A 47 -1.80 -16.21 4.70
N GLY A 48 -0.63 -16.79 4.81
CA GLY A 48 -0.41 -18.13 4.32
C GLY A 48 1.05 -18.37 4.01
N ALA A 49 1.40 -19.63 3.86
CA ALA A 49 2.76 -20.02 3.53
C ALA A 49 3.10 -19.57 2.11
N THR A 50 4.36 -19.23 1.92
CA THR A 50 4.88 -18.94 0.59
C THR A 50 4.71 -20.17 -0.30
N GLY A 51 4.24 -19.96 -1.52
CA GLY A 51 4.03 -21.06 -2.45
C GLY A 51 2.67 -21.73 -2.35
N ALA A 52 1.83 -21.30 -1.43
CA ALA A 52 0.48 -21.87 -1.28
C ALA A 52 -0.55 -21.22 -2.21
N GLY A 53 -0.11 -20.47 -3.20
CA GLY A 53 -1.02 -19.80 -4.11
C GLY A 53 -1.57 -18.48 -3.59
N LYS A 54 -1.04 -18.01 -2.50
CA LYS A 54 -1.50 -16.77 -1.86
C LYS A 54 -1.44 -15.57 -2.80
N SER A 55 -0.32 -15.40 -3.50
CA SER A 55 -0.15 -14.29 -4.43
C SER A 55 -1.10 -14.39 -5.61
N THR A 56 -1.33 -15.60 -6.11
CA THR A 56 -2.27 -15.83 -7.21
C THR A 56 -3.68 -15.48 -6.79
N LEU A 57 -4.07 -15.91 -5.59
CA LEU A 57 -5.40 -15.60 -5.06
C LEU A 57 -5.56 -14.10 -4.86
N LEU A 58 -4.55 -13.45 -4.31
CA LEU A 58 -4.59 -12.01 -4.07
C LEU A 58 -4.77 -11.25 -5.38
N ASN A 59 -4.02 -11.63 -6.41
CA ASN A 59 -4.16 -11.01 -7.72
C ASN A 59 -5.55 -11.20 -8.31
N HIS A 60 -6.09 -12.39 -8.16
CA HIS A 60 -7.43 -12.68 -8.67
C HIS A 60 -8.50 -11.84 -7.97
N VAL A 61 -8.42 -11.75 -6.66
CA VAL A 61 -9.35 -10.95 -5.87
C VAL A 61 -9.24 -9.47 -6.25
N ALA A 62 -8.02 -8.96 -6.36
CA ALA A 62 -7.79 -7.58 -6.73
C ALA A 62 -8.36 -7.25 -8.11
N ARG A 63 -8.15 -8.12 -9.08
CA ARG A 63 -8.71 -7.93 -10.42
C ARG A 63 -10.22 -7.93 -10.41
N THR A 64 -10.82 -8.81 -9.63
CA THR A 64 -12.28 -8.88 -9.52
C THR A 64 -12.85 -7.57 -8.99
N PHE A 65 -12.25 -7.03 -7.94
CA PHE A 65 -12.72 -5.75 -7.41
C PHE A 65 -12.47 -4.61 -8.38
N ARG A 66 -11.32 -4.60 -9.06
CA ARG A 66 -11.04 -3.56 -10.05
C ARG A 66 -12.05 -3.59 -11.20
N ALA A 67 -12.45 -4.78 -11.61
CA ALA A 67 -13.47 -4.92 -12.65
C ALA A 67 -14.81 -4.33 -12.23
N ARG A 68 -15.05 -4.24 -10.93
CA ARG A 68 -16.25 -3.63 -10.37
C ARG A 68 -16.10 -2.13 -10.08
N GLY A 69 -14.98 -1.55 -10.47
CA GLY A 69 -14.73 -0.13 -10.24
C GLY A 69 -14.23 0.21 -8.85
N VAL A 70 -13.84 -0.77 -8.06
CA VAL A 70 -13.33 -0.54 -6.70
C VAL A 70 -11.85 -0.24 -6.77
N GLU A 71 -11.42 0.80 -6.07
CA GLU A 71 -10.01 1.11 -5.97
C GLU A 71 -9.34 0.16 -4.98
N ILE A 72 -8.17 -0.35 -5.38
CA ILE A 72 -7.43 -1.35 -4.62
C ILE A 72 -6.00 -0.87 -4.40
N ALA A 73 -5.52 -1.09 -3.20
CA ALA A 73 -4.09 -0.96 -2.91
C ALA A 73 -3.62 -2.22 -2.19
N VAL A 74 -2.44 -2.66 -2.52
CA VAL A 74 -1.83 -3.83 -1.89
C VAL A 74 -0.61 -3.39 -1.11
N VAL A 75 -0.57 -3.76 0.17
CA VAL A 75 0.59 -3.52 1.03
C VAL A 75 1.19 -4.88 1.38
N ALA A 76 2.39 -5.11 0.92
CA ALA A 76 3.11 -6.34 1.23
C ALA A 76 3.99 -6.13 2.44
N VAL A 77 3.89 -7.04 3.39
CA VAL A 77 4.62 -6.94 4.65
C VAL A 77 5.74 -7.98 4.73
N ASP A 78 5.71 -8.99 3.88
CA ASP A 78 6.70 -10.05 3.89
C ASP A 78 8.02 -9.57 3.30
N PRO A 79 9.08 -9.47 4.11
CA PRO A 79 10.38 -9.01 3.61
C PRO A 79 11.03 -9.97 2.63
N THR A 80 10.58 -11.21 2.56
CA THR A 80 11.10 -12.19 1.62
C THR A 80 10.25 -12.31 0.36
N SER A 81 9.25 -11.44 0.23
CA SER A 81 8.37 -11.43 -0.92
C SER A 81 9.16 -11.29 -2.22
N PRO A 82 8.81 -12.03 -3.25
CA PRO A 82 9.45 -11.89 -4.56
C PRO A 82 9.06 -10.61 -5.29
N LEU A 83 8.19 -9.81 -4.72
CA LEU A 83 7.83 -8.54 -5.34
C LEU A 83 9.06 -7.66 -5.42
N SER A 84 9.31 -7.10 -6.58
CA SER A 84 10.41 -6.16 -6.73
C SER A 84 10.10 -4.89 -5.94
N GLY A 85 11.15 -4.17 -5.55
CA GLY A 85 10.97 -2.99 -4.74
C GLY A 85 9.96 -2.00 -5.30
N GLY A 86 9.88 -1.86 -6.60
CA GLY A 86 8.94 -0.94 -7.21
C GLY A 86 7.49 -1.36 -7.12
N ALA A 87 7.22 -2.63 -6.87
CA ALA A 87 5.86 -3.14 -6.81
C ALA A 87 5.32 -3.20 -5.39
N LEU A 88 6.13 -2.89 -4.40
CA LEU A 88 5.75 -3.11 -3.03
C LEU A 88 4.71 -2.15 -2.51
N LEU A 89 4.75 -0.92 -2.92
CA LEU A 89 4.03 0.12 -2.22
C LEU A 89 3.04 0.82 -3.12
N GLY A 90 1.78 0.65 -2.78
CA GLY A 90 0.74 1.40 -3.42
C GLY A 90 0.54 1.11 -4.89
N ASP A 91 1.17 0.08 -5.42
CA ASP A 91 0.93 -0.30 -6.79
C ASP A 91 -0.49 -0.81 -6.94
N ARG A 92 -1.12 -0.34 -7.96
CA ARG A 92 -2.47 -0.77 -8.26
C ARG A 92 -2.43 -2.02 -9.11
N ILE A 93 -3.21 -2.94 -8.73
CA ILE A 93 -3.33 -4.20 -9.45
C ILE A 93 -4.54 -4.18 -10.35
#